data_1a67cb58a654b29f60b360074d475f81
#
_entry.id   1a67cb58a654b29f60b360074d475f81
#
_cell.length_a   1.000
_cell.length_b   1.000
_cell.length_c   1.000
_cell.angle_alpha   90.00
_cell.angle_beta   90.00
_cell.angle_gamma   90.00
#
_symmetry.space_group_name_H-M   'P 1'
#
loop_
_entity.id
_entity.type
_entity.pdbx_description
1 polymer ?
#
loop_
_entity_poly.entity_id
_entity_poly.type
_entity_poly.pdbx_seq_one_letter_code
_entity_poly.pdbx_strand_id
1 'polypeptide(L)'
;MTAKETIQQGKAILGIEFGSTRIKAVLIDEENKPIAQGSHDWENQLVDALWTYSLEAIWYGLQDCYANLRADVLKQYDTEIEILAGIGV
;
A
#
# COMPACT_ATOMS: atom_id res chain seq x y z
N MET A 1 -14.57 -15.73 -7.81
CA MET A 1 -14.75 -14.58 -6.91
C MET A 1 -14.22 -13.32 -7.59
N THR A 2 -14.97 -12.25 -7.56
CA THR A 2 -14.49 -10.98 -8.12
C THR A 2 -13.51 -10.29 -7.15
N ALA A 3 -12.74 -9.35 -7.66
CA ALA A 3 -11.84 -8.57 -6.81
C ALA A 3 -12.61 -7.84 -5.69
N LYS A 4 -13.77 -7.29 -6.02
CA LYS A 4 -14.62 -6.63 -5.03
C LYS A 4 -15.06 -7.59 -3.91
N GLU A 5 -15.45 -8.79 -4.27
CA GLU A 5 -15.85 -9.81 -3.29
C GLU A 5 -14.66 -10.24 -2.42
N THR A 6 -13.49 -10.38 -3.01
CA THR A 6 -12.25 -10.69 -2.28
C THR A 6 -11.98 -9.66 -1.21
N ILE A 7 -12.13 -8.38 -1.56
CA ILE A 7 -11.93 -7.28 -0.62
C ILE A 7 -13.00 -7.29 0.47
N GLN A 8 -14.26 -7.43 0.09
CA GLN A 8 -15.39 -7.40 1.03
C GLN A 8 -15.36 -8.55 2.01
N GLN A 9 -14.88 -9.71 1.59
CA GLN A 9 -14.77 -10.89 2.45
C GLN A 9 -13.50 -10.95 3.29
N GLY A 10 -12.64 -9.94 3.18
CA GLY A 10 -11.41 -9.87 3.95
C GLY A 10 -10.38 -10.91 3.55
N LYS A 11 -10.35 -11.30 2.29
CA LYS A 11 -9.43 -12.31 1.77
C LYS A 11 -8.24 -11.70 1.00
N ALA A 12 -8.19 -10.38 0.88
CA ALA A 12 -7.10 -9.71 0.22
C ALA A 12 -5.91 -9.55 1.17
N ILE A 13 -4.72 -9.58 0.60
CA ILE A 13 -3.47 -9.42 1.35
C ILE A 13 -2.80 -8.13 0.90
N LEU A 14 -2.33 -7.35 1.86
CA LEU A 14 -1.61 -6.12 1.60
C LEU A 14 -0.11 -6.39 1.60
N GLY A 15 0.55 -6.09 0.49
CA GLY A 15 2.00 -6.13 0.39
C GLY A 15 2.54 -4.70 0.40
N ILE A 16 3.59 -4.46 1.18
CA ILE A 16 4.24 -3.15 1.27
C ILE A 16 5.70 -3.28 0.90
N GLU A 17 6.15 -2.45 -0.01
CA GLU A 17 7.52 -2.43 -0.47
C GLU A 17 8.12 -1.05 -0.19
N PHE A 18 9.23 -1.03 0.54
CA PHE A 18 9.96 0.20 0.84
C PHE A 18 11.14 0.32 -0.13
N GLY A 19 11.05 1.29 -1.02
CA GLY A 19 12.13 1.60 -1.94
C GLY A 19 12.84 2.90 -1.56
N SER A 20 13.95 3.18 -2.22
CA SER A 20 14.73 4.38 -1.96
C SER A 20 14.01 5.67 -2.40
N THR A 21 13.09 5.58 -3.35
CA THR A 21 12.37 6.74 -3.90
C THR A 21 10.87 6.70 -3.66
N ARG A 22 10.34 5.56 -3.21
CA ARG A 22 8.91 5.44 -2.96
C ARG A 22 8.59 4.27 -2.05
N ILE A 23 7.45 4.38 -1.40
CA ILE A 23 6.77 3.25 -0.77
C ILE A 23 5.68 2.82 -1.72
N LYS A 24 5.53 1.53 -1.93
CA LYS A 24 4.48 0.98 -2.76
C LYS A 24 3.65 -0.01 -1.98
N ALA A 25 2.34 0.13 -2.05
CA ALA A 25 1.41 -0.82 -1.47
C ALA A 25 0.63 -1.50 -2.60
N VAL A 26 0.51 -2.81 -2.51
CA VAL A 26 -0.22 -3.61 -3.49
C VAL A 26 -1.19 -4.50 -2.74
N LEU A 27 -2.44 -4.49 -3.17
CA LEU A 27 -3.44 -5.40 -2.67
C LEU A 27 -3.53 -6.58 -3.64
N ILE A 28 -3.37 -7.79 -3.13
CA ILE A 28 -3.41 -8.99 -3.95
C ILE A 28 -4.57 -9.89 -3.51
N ASP A 29 -5.08 -10.68 -4.45
CA ASP A 29 -6.12 -11.66 -4.19
C ASP A 29 -5.53 -13.01 -3.76
N GLU A 30 -6.38 -14.01 -3.62
CA GLU A 30 -5.98 -15.36 -3.20
C GLU A 30 -5.06 -16.05 -4.21
N GLU A 31 -5.06 -15.59 -5.45
CA GLU A 31 -4.21 -16.13 -6.52
C GLU A 31 -2.94 -15.32 -6.72
N ASN A 32 -2.64 -14.41 -5.78
CA ASN A 32 -1.49 -13.50 -5.83
C ASN A 32 -1.53 -12.51 -6.99
N LYS A 33 -2.73 -12.18 -7.47
CA LYS A 33 -2.89 -11.18 -8.51
C LYS A 33 -3.06 -9.80 -7.91
N PRO A 34 -2.31 -8.80 -8.38
CA PRO A 34 -2.53 -7.42 -7.94
C PRO A 34 -3.93 -6.94 -8.37
N ILE A 35 -4.71 -6.45 -7.42
CA ILE A 35 -6.05 -5.95 -7.68
C ILE A 35 -6.19 -4.46 -7.38
N ALA A 36 -5.28 -3.89 -6.61
CA ALA A 36 -5.22 -2.45 -6.36
C ALA A 36 -3.81 -2.07 -5.94
N GLN A 37 -3.48 -0.80 -6.06
CA GLN A 37 -2.18 -0.30 -5.65
C GLN A 37 -2.24 1.16 -5.22
N GLY A 38 -1.30 1.54 -4.41
CA GLY A 38 -1.06 2.91 -4.01
C GLY A 38 0.43 3.11 -3.78
N SER A 39 0.86 4.35 -3.78
CA SER A 39 2.25 4.66 -3.54
C SER A 39 2.41 6.01 -2.87
N HIS A 40 3.58 6.23 -2.32
CA HIS A 40 4.01 7.51 -1.78
C HIS A 40 5.44 7.74 -2.25
N ASP A 41 5.64 8.80 -3.01
CA ASP A 41 6.97 9.19 -3.44
C ASP A 41 7.60 10.03 -2.34
N TRP A 42 8.82 9.71 -1.97
CA TRP A 42 9.57 10.55 -1.06
C TRP A 42 10.84 11.05 -1.71
N GLU A 43 11.26 12.23 -1.28
CA GLU A 43 12.51 12.77 -1.75
C GLU A 43 13.66 12.07 -1.06
N ASN A 44 14.61 11.63 -1.86
CA ASN A 44 15.86 11.13 -1.33
C ASN A 44 16.60 12.28 -0.69
N GLN A 45 16.66 12.29 0.63
CA GLN A 45 17.46 13.26 1.34
C GLN A 45 18.81 12.66 1.65
N LEU A 46 19.79 13.03 0.87
CA LEU A 46 21.15 12.70 1.15
C LEU A 46 21.70 13.79 2.09
N VAL A 47 21.74 13.50 3.37
CA VAL A 47 22.30 14.39 4.37
C VAL A 47 23.63 13.81 4.80
N ASP A 48 24.72 14.57 4.57
CA ASP A 48 26.08 14.14 4.92
C ASP A 48 26.46 12.75 4.37
N ALA A 49 26.07 12.51 3.12
CA ALA A 49 26.29 11.24 2.43
C ALA A 49 25.59 10.02 3.11
N LEU A 50 24.66 10.28 3.99
CA LEU A 50 23.85 9.25 4.65
C LEU A 50 22.40 9.33 4.21
N TRP A 51 21.83 8.17 3.92
CA TRP A 51 20.42 8.06 3.61
C TRP A 51 19.65 7.91 4.91
N THR A 52 19.13 9.01 5.43
CA THR A 52 18.36 8.97 6.67
C THR A 52 16.92 9.39 6.43
N TYR A 53 16.01 8.53 6.85
CA TYR A 53 14.60 8.87 6.91
C TYR A 53 14.21 8.89 8.38
N SER A 54 13.53 9.96 8.82
CA SER A 54 13.00 9.96 10.16
C SER A 54 11.84 8.97 10.28
N LEU A 55 11.61 8.44 11.48
CA LEU A 55 10.47 7.57 11.72
C LEU A 55 9.15 8.26 11.38
N GLU A 56 9.06 9.55 11.62
CA GLU A 56 7.87 10.34 11.27
C GLU A 56 7.64 10.37 9.77
N ALA A 57 8.70 10.56 8.98
CA ALA A 57 8.59 10.57 7.52
C ALA A 57 8.16 9.20 6.99
N ILE A 58 8.72 8.12 7.55
CA ILE A 58 8.35 6.77 7.17
C ILE A 58 6.89 6.49 7.51
N TRP A 59 6.47 6.87 8.71
CA TRP A 59 5.09 6.67 9.16
C TRP A 59 4.10 7.46 8.32
N TYR A 60 4.41 8.73 8.07
CA TYR A 60 3.57 9.58 7.21
C TYR A 60 3.49 9.00 5.80
N GLY A 61 4.62 8.58 5.24
CA GLY A 61 4.65 8.00 3.90
C GLY A 61 3.85 6.72 3.81
N LEU A 62 3.91 5.88 4.84
CA LEU A 62 3.13 4.65 4.89
C LEU A 62 1.64 4.95 4.95
N GLN A 63 1.22 5.91 5.77
CA GLN A 63 -0.18 6.30 5.87
C GLN A 63 -0.70 6.88 4.55
N ASP A 64 0.08 7.73 3.89
CA ASP A 64 -0.29 8.30 2.60
C ASP A 64 -0.36 7.22 1.52
N CYS A 65 0.59 6.32 1.51
CA CYS A 65 0.61 5.18 0.58
C CYS A 65 -0.65 4.33 0.74
N TYR A 66 -1.03 4.03 1.97
CA TYR A 66 -2.24 3.25 2.25
C TYR A 66 -3.51 4.02 1.86
N ALA A 67 -3.54 5.33 2.13
CA ALA A 67 -4.67 6.17 1.74
C ALA A 67 -4.85 6.17 0.22
N ASN A 68 -3.74 6.21 -0.53
CA ASN A 68 -3.78 6.14 -1.98
C ASN A 68 -4.25 4.77 -2.47
N LEU A 69 -3.87 3.70 -1.79
CA LEU A 69 -4.37 2.37 -2.09
C LEU A 69 -5.88 2.28 -1.85
N ARG A 70 -6.36 2.83 -0.74
CA ARG A 70 -7.79 2.86 -0.44
C ARG A 70 -8.58 3.65 -1.47
N ALA A 71 -8.02 4.76 -1.95
CA ALA A 71 -8.63 5.55 -3.00
C ALA A 71 -8.72 4.77 -4.30
N ASP A 72 -7.69 4.00 -4.64
CA ASP A 72 -7.69 3.14 -5.81
C ASP A 72 -8.76 2.04 -5.71
N VAL A 73 -8.90 1.41 -4.55
CA VAL A 73 -9.94 0.41 -4.30
C VAL A 73 -11.33 1.02 -4.48
N LEU A 74 -11.57 2.19 -3.91
CA LEU A 74 -12.84 2.87 -4.03
C LEU A 74 -13.16 3.23 -5.48
N LYS A 75 -12.15 3.71 -6.20
CA LYS A 75 -12.29 4.10 -7.61
C LYS A 75 -12.59 2.92 -8.51
N GLN A 76 -11.91 1.79 -8.31
CA GLN A 76 -12.04 0.62 -9.17
C GLN A 76 -13.23 -0.25 -8.82
N TYR A 77 -13.54 -0.40 -7.52
CA TYR A 77 -14.48 -1.40 -7.05
C TYR A 77 -15.66 -0.84 -6.27
N ASP A 78 -15.67 0.46 -6.03
CA ASP A 78 -16.73 1.13 -5.26
C ASP A 78 -16.97 0.46 -3.91
N THR A 79 -15.89 0.11 -3.23
CA THR A 79 -15.93 -0.51 -1.91
C THR A 79 -14.73 -0.04 -1.08
N GLU A 80 -14.77 -0.31 0.21
CA GLU A 80 -13.70 0.03 1.13
C GLU A 80 -13.07 -1.23 1.72
N ILE A 81 -11.80 -1.12 2.12
CA ILE A 81 -11.11 -2.19 2.83
C ILE A 81 -11.50 -2.11 4.30
N GLU A 82 -12.15 -3.14 4.81
CA GLU A 82 -12.48 -3.23 6.23
C GLU A 82 -11.61 -4.25 6.96
N ILE A 83 -11.31 -5.35 6.29
CA ILE A 83 -10.52 -6.45 6.85
C ILE A 83 -9.53 -6.92 5.80
N LEU A 84 -8.32 -7.24 6.23
CA LEU A 84 -7.29 -7.85 5.39
C LEU A 84 -6.97 -9.25 5.92
N ALA A 85 -6.67 -10.18 5.02
CA ALA A 85 -6.23 -11.51 5.39
C ALA A 85 -4.81 -11.51 5.98
N GLY A 86 -4.00 -10.55 5.55
CA GLY A 86 -2.65 -10.41 6.06
C GLY A 86 -1.95 -9.20 5.50
N ILE A 87 -0.82 -8.86 6.09
CA ILE A 87 0.06 -7.77 5.66
C ILE A 87 1.47 -8.33 5.57
N GLY A 88 2.11 -8.13 4.42
CA GLY A 88 3.51 -8.49 4.21
C GLY A 88 4.35 -7.26 3.88
N VAL A 89 5.56 -7.26 4.34
CA VAL A 89 6.50 -6.16 4.12
C VAL A 89 7.75 -6.64 3.39
#